data_d41fd6daa988769282fde7cc08d25b4e
#
_entry.id   d41fd6daa988769282fde7cc08d25b4e
#
_cell.length_a   1.000
_cell.length_b   1.000
_cell.length_c   1.000
_cell.angle_alpha   90.00
_cell.angle_beta   90.00
_cell.angle_gamma   90.00
#
_symmetry.space_group_name_H-M   'P 1'
#
loop_
_entity.id
_entity.type
_entity.pdbx_description
1 polymer ?
#
loop_
_entity_poly.entity_id
_entity_poly.type
_entity_poly.pdbx_seq_one_letter_code
_entity_poly.pdbx_strand_id
1 'polypeptide(L)'
;WRTRVHKKKRCNPPAVLKQMGKLSAEERPVIGQLANEVRAKLEAGIEEKAGELADKAMELKLKSEAVDVTIPGKQEKIGVKHPMYQVLDEIKDIFVGMGFEILEDREVELAEYNFTKLNVEEGHPAREWSDTFYFTEDSSILLRTQTSPMQIHAMETRELPIRILAPGRVYRKDEVDATHSPMFHQIEGMAIDKGITMADLKGTLNEVVRQLYGEHTVTRFRPHHFPFTE
;
A
#
# COMPACT_ATOMS: atom_id res chain seq x y z
N TRP A 1 -1.03 25.73 -44.19
CA TRP A 1 -1.12 25.03 -45.48
C TRP A 1 -2.55 25.03 -46.04
N ARG A 2 -3.58 24.72 -45.24
CA ARG A 2 -5.01 24.77 -45.67
C ARG A 2 -5.43 26.14 -46.17
N THR A 3 -4.93 27.20 -45.58
CA THR A 3 -5.29 28.59 -45.96
C THR A 3 -4.67 29.04 -47.29
N ARG A 4 -3.54 28.47 -47.69
CA ARG A 4 -2.90 28.78 -48.97
C ARG A 4 -3.50 28.02 -50.16
N VAL A 5 -4.00 26.80 -49.94
CA VAL A 5 -4.69 26.04 -51.02
C VAL A 5 -6.05 26.65 -51.36
N HIS A 6 -6.77 27.18 -50.37
CA HIS A 6 -8.04 27.89 -50.66
C HIS A 6 -7.88 29.23 -51.41
N LYS A 7 -6.73 29.92 -51.30
CA LYS A 7 -6.47 31.14 -52.05
C LYS A 7 -6.02 30.91 -53.50
N LYS A 8 -5.57 29.71 -53.87
CA LYS A 8 -5.20 29.33 -55.24
C LYS A 8 -6.33 28.66 -56.06
N LYS A 9 -7.58 28.64 -55.57
CA LYS A 9 -8.75 28.22 -56.32
C LYS A 9 -9.15 29.26 -57.43
N ARG A 10 -8.19 30.06 -57.91
CA ARG A 10 -8.33 30.92 -59.08
C ARG A 10 -7.44 30.48 -60.25
N CYS A 11 -7.41 29.17 -60.54
CA CYS A 11 -7.14 28.74 -61.88
C CYS A 11 -8.42 29.04 -62.66
N ASN A 12 -8.30 29.91 -63.60
CA ASN A 12 -9.37 30.62 -64.30
C ASN A 12 -10.12 29.81 -65.40
N PRO A 13 -10.97 28.81 -65.03
CA PRO A 13 -12.00 28.38 -65.99
C PRO A 13 -13.03 29.48 -66.32
N PRO A 14 -13.32 30.48 -65.43
CA PRO A 14 -14.25 31.55 -65.74
C PRO A 14 -13.80 32.49 -66.82
N ALA A 15 -12.50 32.58 -67.15
CA ALA A 15 -12.03 33.47 -68.19
C ALA A 15 -12.40 32.96 -69.61
N VAL A 16 -12.35 31.66 -69.82
CA VAL A 16 -12.75 31.00 -71.09
C VAL A 16 -14.27 31.02 -71.18
N LEU A 17 -15.01 30.78 -70.10
CA LEU A 17 -16.47 30.85 -70.10
C LEU A 17 -17.00 32.26 -70.28
N LYS A 18 -16.29 33.32 -69.88
CA LYS A 18 -16.64 34.70 -70.15
C LYS A 18 -16.49 35.12 -71.63
N GLN A 19 -15.66 34.40 -72.40
CA GLN A 19 -15.48 34.64 -73.85
C GLN A 19 -16.50 33.89 -74.73
N MET A 20 -17.26 32.94 -74.12
CA MET A 20 -18.30 32.19 -74.81
C MET A 20 -19.39 33.10 -75.44
N GLY A 21 -19.58 34.36 -74.96
CA GLY A 21 -20.50 35.30 -75.53
C GLY A 21 -20.11 35.81 -76.93
N LYS A 22 -18.87 35.60 -77.39
CA LYS A 22 -18.32 36.02 -78.67
C LYS A 22 -18.31 34.94 -79.76
N LEU A 23 -18.77 33.70 -79.40
CA LEU A 23 -18.74 32.54 -80.24
C LEU A 23 -20.09 32.35 -80.96
N SER A 24 -20.03 31.65 -82.10
CA SER A 24 -21.25 31.32 -82.90
C SER A 24 -22.18 30.37 -82.14
N ALA A 25 -23.43 30.31 -82.48
CA ALA A 25 -24.44 29.45 -81.79
C ALA A 25 -24.09 27.94 -81.85
N GLU A 26 -23.36 27.49 -82.88
CA GLU A 26 -22.93 26.09 -83.06
C GLU A 26 -21.67 25.69 -82.26
N GLU A 27 -20.78 26.65 -82.01
CA GLU A 27 -19.51 26.41 -81.27
C GLU A 27 -19.69 26.44 -79.77
N ARG A 28 -20.69 27.12 -79.20
CA ARG A 28 -20.93 27.24 -77.78
C ARG A 28 -21.11 25.90 -77.03
N PRO A 29 -21.93 24.94 -77.57
CA PRO A 29 -22.08 23.67 -76.84
C PRO A 29 -20.79 22.83 -76.81
N VAL A 30 -20.00 22.86 -77.92
CA VAL A 30 -18.75 22.07 -77.99
C VAL A 30 -17.70 22.61 -77.06
N ILE A 31 -17.53 23.92 -77.00
CA ILE A 31 -16.56 24.54 -76.06
C ILE A 31 -17.02 24.39 -74.60
N GLY A 32 -18.34 24.49 -74.36
CA GLY A 32 -18.92 24.23 -73.03
C GLY A 32 -18.65 22.81 -72.51
N GLN A 33 -18.83 21.85 -73.43
CA GLN A 33 -18.55 20.44 -73.07
C GLN A 33 -17.06 20.22 -72.79
N LEU A 34 -16.18 20.72 -73.64
CA LEU A 34 -14.71 20.59 -73.46
C LEU A 34 -14.25 21.30 -72.16
N ALA A 35 -14.79 22.48 -71.86
CA ALA A 35 -14.45 23.18 -70.62
C ALA A 35 -14.90 22.43 -69.39
N ASN A 36 -16.05 21.75 -69.42
CA ASN A 36 -16.53 20.92 -68.32
C ASN A 36 -15.69 19.62 -68.16
N GLU A 37 -15.29 19.00 -69.29
CA GLU A 37 -14.40 17.85 -69.27
C GLU A 37 -13.03 18.19 -68.69
N VAL A 38 -12.45 19.31 -69.10
CA VAL A 38 -11.16 19.77 -68.55
C VAL A 38 -11.29 20.12 -67.07
N ARG A 39 -12.39 20.75 -66.68
CA ARG A 39 -12.68 21.04 -65.27
C ARG A 39 -12.81 19.80 -64.46
N ALA A 40 -13.59 18.82 -64.94
CA ALA A 40 -13.75 17.54 -64.22
C ALA A 40 -12.41 16.80 -64.06
N LYS A 41 -11.56 16.72 -65.09
CA LYS A 41 -10.22 16.15 -65.04
C LYS A 41 -9.31 16.89 -64.06
N LEU A 42 -9.35 18.19 -64.00
CA LEU A 42 -8.57 19.02 -63.08
C LEU A 42 -9.03 18.82 -61.62
N GLU A 43 -10.35 18.80 -61.40
CA GLU A 43 -10.91 18.54 -60.07
C GLU A 43 -10.54 17.15 -59.56
N ALA A 44 -10.69 16.10 -60.41
CA ALA A 44 -10.28 14.72 -60.06
C ALA A 44 -8.77 14.63 -59.79
N GLY A 45 -7.91 15.23 -60.63
CA GLY A 45 -6.46 15.21 -60.38
C GLY A 45 -6.01 15.98 -59.12
N ILE A 46 -6.74 17.05 -58.77
CA ILE A 46 -6.50 17.80 -57.53
C ILE A 46 -6.91 16.94 -56.32
N GLU A 47 -8.03 16.25 -56.40
CA GLU A 47 -8.53 15.42 -55.30
C GLU A 47 -7.64 14.20 -55.08
N GLU A 48 -7.23 13.52 -56.17
CA GLU A 48 -6.25 12.43 -56.12
C GLU A 48 -4.93 12.88 -55.46
N LYS A 49 -4.40 14.02 -55.93
CA LYS A 49 -3.14 14.54 -55.41
C LYS A 49 -3.24 15.02 -53.96
N ALA A 50 -4.39 15.55 -53.58
CA ALA A 50 -4.68 15.94 -52.21
C ALA A 50 -4.73 14.69 -51.27
N GLY A 51 -5.34 13.60 -51.78
CA GLY A 51 -5.33 12.30 -51.06
C GLY A 51 -3.92 11.78 -50.88
N GLU A 52 -3.13 11.63 -51.94
CA GLU A 52 -1.73 11.18 -51.81
C GLU A 52 -0.90 12.02 -50.85
N LEU A 53 -1.06 13.34 -50.84
CA LEU A 53 -0.33 14.20 -49.93
C LEU A 53 -0.81 14.07 -48.46
N ALA A 54 -2.09 13.82 -48.26
CA ALA A 54 -2.64 13.56 -46.94
C ALA A 54 -2.13 12.25 -46.38
N ASP A 55 -2.10 11.19 -47.22
CA ASP A 55 -1.56 9.87 -46.79
C ASP A 55 -0.07 9.95 -46.46
N LYS A 56 0.72 10.62 -47.30
CA LYS A 56 2.15 10.87 -47.01
C LYS A 56 2.36 11.69 -45.75
N ALA A 57 1.54 12.68 -45.49
CA ALA A 57 1.61 13.48 -44.27
C ALA A 57 1.24 12.64 -43.02
N MET A 58 0.25 11.77 -43.18
CA MET A 58 -0.13 10.83 -42.10
C MET A 58 1.01 9.83 -41.82
N GLU A 59 1.60 9.25 -42.87
CA GLU A 59 2.71 8.32 -42.72
C GLU A 59 3.93 8.94 -42.03
N LEU A 60 4.29 10.16 -42.41
CA LEU A 60 5.36 10.93 -41.75
C LEU A 60 5.04 11.22 -40.28
N LYS A 61 3.79 11.57 -40.02
CA LYS A 61 3.33 11.79 -38.63
C LYS A 61 3.43 10.53 -37.80
N LEU A 62 2.94 9.39 -38.30
CA LEU A 62 3.03 8.10 -37.61
C LEU A 62 4.49 7.70 -37.35
N LYS A 63 5.40 7.91 -38.30
CA LYS A 63 6.83 7.66 -38.11
C LYS A 63 7.45 8.57 -37.04
N SER A 64 7.03 9.83 -36.99
CA SER A 64 7.57 10.78 -35.99
C SER A 64 7.00 10.57 -34.58
N GLU A 65 5.82 9.98 -34.48
CA GLU A 65 5.13 9.67 -33.21
C GLU A 65 5.37 8.22 -32.77
N ALA A 66 6.22 7.46 -33.48
CA ALA A 66 6.56 6.11 -33.07
C ALA A 66 7.27 6.12 -31.72
N VAL A 67 6.69 5.43 -30.74
CA VAL A 67 7.25 5.27 -29.41
C VAL A 67 7.84 3.87 -29.29
N ASP A 68 9.04 3.78 -28.78
CA ASP A 68 9.67 2.50 -28.50
C ASP A 68 8.98 1.86 -27.27
N VAL A 69 8.13 0.89 -27.53
CA VAL A 69 7.39 0.14 -26.50
C VAL A 69 8.24 -0.94 -25.82
N THR A 70 9.48 -1.14 -26.27
CA THR A 70 10.41 -2.11 -25.65
C THR A 70 11.17 -1.51 -24.48
N ILE A 71 11.14 -0.19 -24.32
CA ILE A 71 11.70 0.49 -23.15
C ILE A 71 10.93 0.06 -21.91
N PRO A 72 11.60 -0.54 -20.90
CA PRO A 72 10.93 -0.97 -19.68
C PRO A 72 10.27 0.22 -18.99
N GLY A 73 9.02 0.04 -18.58
CA GLY A 73 8.28 1.02 -17.79
C GLY A 73 8.95 1.33 -16.45
N LYS A 74 8.55 2.41 -15.82
CA LYS A 74 9.01 2.74 -14.47
C LYS A 74 8.60 1.60 -13.53
N GLN A 75 9.59 0.87 -12.99
CA GLN A 75 9.32 -0.13 -11.99
C GLN A 75 8.86 0.57 -10.70
N GLU A 76 7.69 0.23 -10.24
CA GLU A 76 7.23 0.63 -8.92
C GLU A 76 8.05 -0.12 -7.88
N LYS A 77 8.63 0.63 -6.93
CA LYS A 77 9.29 0.01 -5.77
C LYS A 77 8.21 -0.57 -4.88
N ILE A 78 8.08 -1.87 -4.89
CA ILE A 78 7.22 -2.58 -3.93
C ILE A 78 7.82 -2.36 -2.55
N GLY A 79 7.02 -1.78 -1.65
CA GLY A 79 7.41 -1.64 -0.26
C GLY A 79 7.61 -3.01 0.38
N VAL A 80 8.58 -3.10 1.29
CA VAL A 80 8.82 -4.32 2.09
C VAL A 80 8.41 -4.04 3.54
N LYS A 81 7.88 -5.05 4.20
CA LYS A 81 7.54 -4.98 5.62
C LYS A 81 8.82 -4.89 6.44
N HIS A 82 8.81 -4.05 7.47
CA HIS A 82 9.95 -3.95 8.39
C HIS A 82 10.24 -5.31 9.06
N PRO A 83 11.50 -5.74 9.23
CA PRO A 83 11.84 -7.05 9.81
C PRO A 83 11.18 -7.32 11.17
N MET A 84 11.07 -6.32 12.03
CA MET A 84 10.38 -6.44 13.31
C MET A 84 8.92 -6.91 13.14
N TYR A 85 8.20 -6.32 12.19
CA TYR A 85 6.81 -6.72 11.93
C TYR A 85 6.69 -8.07 11.21
N GLN A 86 7.71 -8.47 10.46
CA GLN A 86 7.74 -9.83 9.87
C GLN A 86 7.83 -10.89 10.97
N VAL A 87 8.74 -10.71 11.93
CA VAL A 87 8.88 -11.63 13.08
C VAL A 87 7.64 -11.61 13.97
N LEU A 88 7.05 -10.42 14.18
CA LEU A 88 5.81 -10.30 14.95
C LEU A 88 4.66 -11.07 14.33
N ASP A 89 4.51 -10.98 13.01
CA ASP A 89 3.49 -11.74 12.29
C ASP A 89 3.75 -13.24 12.35
N GLU A 90 4.99 -13.68 12.17
CA GLU A 90 5.37 -15.08 12.26
C GLU A 90 5.02 -15.67 13.65
N ILE A 91 5.32 -14.94 14.72
CA ILE A 91 4.94 -15.36 16.08
C ILE A 91 3.41 -15.41 16.23
N LYS A 92 2.69 -14.40 15.74
CA LYS A 92 1.22 -14.39 15.76
C LYS A 92 0.65 -15.62 15.04
N ASP A 93 1.16 -15.93 13.85
CA ASP A 93 0.69 -17.06 13.05
C ASP A 93 0.92 -18.41 13.75
N ILE A 94 2.07 -18.57 14.42
CA ILE A 94 2.37 -19.75 15.25
C ILE A 94 1.32 -19.92 16.35
N PHE A 95 1.04 -18.86 17.11
CA PHE A 95 0.08 -18.92 18.22
C PHE A 95 -1.36 -19.11 17.75
N VAL A 96 -1.75 -18.46 16.64
CA VAL A 96 -3.07 -18.69 16.02
C VAL A 96 -3.20 -20.15 15.59
N GLY A 97 -2.15 -20.74 15.02
CA GLY A 97 -2.10 -22.17 14.69
C GLY A 97 -2.27 -23.09 15.90
N MET A 98 -1.91 -22.64 17.10
CA MET A 98 -2.11 -23.35 18.38
C MET A 98 -3.46 -23.04 19.05
N GLY A 99 -4.32 -22.23 18.42
CA GLY A 99 -5.65 -21.89 18.92
C GLY A 99 -5.69 -20.70 19.89
N PHE A 100 -4.69 -19.84 19.86
CA PHE A 100 -4.72 -18.56 20.58
C PHE A 100 -5.39 -17.49 19.73
N GLU A 101 -6.12 -16.60 20.37
CA GLU A 101 -6.69 -15.41 19.76
C GLU A 101 -5.77 -14.20 19.98
N ILE A 102 -5.53 -13.42 18.95
CA ILE A 102 -4.74 -12.20 19.06
C ILE A 102 -5.61 -11.07 19.63
N LEU A 103 -5.15 -10.50 20.73
CA LEU A 103 -5.74 -9.32 21.35
C LEU A 103 -4.79 -8.14 21.25
N GLU A 104 -5.22 -7.10 20.57
CA GLU A 104 -4.53 -5.81 20.52
C GLU A 104 -5.40 -4.76 21.22
N ASP A 105 -4.80 -3.92 22.06
CA ASP A 105 -5.49 -2.90 22.83
C ASP A 105 -4.65 -1.60 22.90
N ARG A 106 -5.19 -0.61 23.59
CA ARG A 106 -4.61 0.72 23.75
C ARG A 106 -3.23 0.71 24.39
N GLU A 107 -2.40 1.62 23.97
CA GLU A 107 -1.06 1.83 24.54
C GLU A 107 -1.11 2.77 25.76
N VAL A 108 -2.11 3.63 25.83
CA VAL A 108 -2.39 4.47 26.99
C VAL A 108 -3.32 3.72 27.92
N GLU A 109 -2.85 3.48 29.16
CA GLU A 109 -3.55 2.62 30.11
C GLU A 109 -3.73 3.30 31.47
N LEU A 110 -4.65 2.80 32.26
CA LEU A 110 -4.82 3.21 33.65
C LEU A 110 -3.80 2.48 34.54
N ALA A 111 -3.26 3.18 35.53
CA ALA A 111 -2.34 2.59 36.51
C ALA A 111 -2.96 1.42 37.27
N GLU A 112 -4.28 1.41 37.42
CA GLU A 112 -5.03 0.29 38.00
C GLU A 112 -4.80 -1.01 37.23
N TYR A 113 -4.88 -1.00 35.88
CA TYR A 113 -4.70 -2.16 35.03
C TYR A 113 -3.22 -2.50 34.82
N ASN A 114 -2.38 -1.47 34.71
CA ASN A 114 -0.95 -1.69 34.45
C ASN A 114 -0.18 -2.18 35.69
N PHE A 115 -0.69 -1.91 36.89
CA PHE A 115 -0.01 -2.24 38.14
C PHE A 115 -0.92 -2.93 39.16
N THR A 116 -1.95 -2.27 39.68
CA THR A 116 -2.72 -2.71 40.84
C THR A 116 -3.38 -4.06 40.64
N LYS A 117 -4.08 -4.26 39.52
CA LYS A 117 -4.73 -5.53 39.16
C LYS A 117 -3.72 -6.63 38.76
N LEU A 118 -2.47 -6.27 38.54
CA LEU A 118 -1.36 -7.20 38.27
C LEU A 118 -0.53 -7.47 39.53
N ASN A 119 -1.04 -7.15 40.71
CA ASN A 119 -0.39 -7.38 41.98
C ASN A 119 0.95 -6.64 42.19
N VAL A 120 1.18 -5.56 41.46
CA VAL A 120 2.33 -4.69 41.68
C VAL A 120 1.95 -3.68 42.77
N GLU A 121 2.61 -3.79 43.93
CA GLU A 121 2.30 -3.00 45.11
C GLU A 121 2.61 -1.51 44.97
N GLU A 122 1.95 -0.67 45.81
CA GLU A 122 2.32 0.73 45.95
C GLU A 122 3.73 0.85 46.52
N GLY A 123 4.58 1.67 45.89
CA GLY A 123 5.99 1.79 46.30
C GLY A 123 6.94 0.85 45.53
N HIS A 124 6.43 0.01 44.62
CA HIS A 124 7.30 -0.76 43.74
C HIS A 124 8.04 0.21 42.78
N PRO A 125 9.35 0.07 42.56
CA PRO A 125 10.15 0.97 41.72
C PRO A 125 9.57 1.18 40.30
N ALA A 126 8.99 0.15 39.71
CA ALA A 126 8.35 0.25 38.38
C ALA A 126 7.19 1.29 38.32
N ARG A 127 6.65 1.71 39.47
CA ARG A 127 5.62 2.77 39.54
C ARG A 127 6.21 4.19 39.64
N GLU A 128 7.52 4.32 39.79
CA GLU A 128 8.16 5.63 39.91
C GLU A 128 8.16 6.40 38.58
N TRP A 129 8.14 7.72 38.71
CA TRP A 129 8.24 8.63 37.58
C TRP A 129 9.58 8.53 36.82
N SER A 130 10.59 7.95 37.44
CA SER A 130 11.88 7.61 36.83
C SER A 130 11.74 6.52 35.78
N ASP A 131 10.82 5.57 35.97
CA ASP A 131 10.75 4.33 35.18
C ASP A 131 9.55 4.29 34.25
N THR A 132 8.48 5.04 34.57
CA THR A 132 7.20 5.04 33.83
C THR A 132 6.85 6.39 33.25
N PHE A 133 6.30 6.40 32.04
CA PHE A 133 5.76 7.61 31.40
C PHE A 133 4.31 7.84 31.80
N TYR A 134 4.07 8.79 32.67
CA TYR A 134 2.74 9.22 33.10
C TYR A 134 2.25 10.43 32.31
N PHE A 135 0.95 10.51 32.07
CA PHE A 135 0.28 11.65 31.46
C PHE A 135 -0.33 12.61 32.47
N THR A 136 -0.61 12.13 33.69
CA THR A 136 -1.31 12.87 34.74
C THR A 136 -0.44 12.98 35.99
N GLU A 137 -0.54 14.12 36.69
CA GLU A 137 0.23 14.35 37.93
C GLU A 137 -0.13 13.39 39.06
N ASP A 138 -1.36 12.87 39.07
CA ASP A 138 -1.83 11.86 40.02
C ASP A 138 -1.37 10.43 39.66
N SER A 139 -0.57 10.29 38.60
CA SER A 139 -0.06 8.99 38.12
C SER A 139 -1.16 7.98 37.74
N SER A 140 -2.36 8.43 37.43
CA SER A 140 -3.51 7.58 37.11
C SER A 140 -3.50 7.05 35.67
N ILE A 141 -2.91 7.81 34.74
CA ILE A 141 -2.84 7.48 33.31
C ILE A 141 -1.40 7.47 32.85
N LEU A 142 -1.02 6.41 32.13
CA LEU A 142 0.37 6.15 31.71
C LEU A 142 0.46 5.50 30.33
N LEU A 143 1.67 5.49 29.74
CA LEU A 143 2.01 4.56 28.66
C LEU A 143 2.31 3.19 29.28
N ARG A 144 1.61 2.15 28.81
CA ARG A 144 1.76 0.79 29.37
C ARG A 144 3.20 0.33 29.36
N THR A 145 3.66 -0.20 30.47
CA THR A 145 5.03 -0.70 30.65
C THR A 145 5.18 -2.17 30.26
N GLN A 146 4.06 -2.85 29.99
CA GLN A 146 3.93 -4.25 29.63
C GLN A 146 2.60 -4.48 28.89
N THR A 147 2.44 -5.61 28.23
CA THR A 147 1.17 -5.98 27.58
C THR A 147 0.22 -6.76 28.52
N SER A 148 0.62 -7.00 29.76
CA SER A 148 -0.16 -7.73 30.77
C SER A 148 -1.54 -7.13 31.09
N PRO A 149 -1.80 -5.80 31.01
CA PRO A 149 -3.15 -5.25 31.16
C PRO A 149 -4.20 -5.95 30.30
N MET A 150 -3.81 -6.42 29.11
CA MET A 150 -4.70 -7.16 28.22
C MET A 150 -5.22 -8.47 28.83
N GLN A 151 -4.42 -9.12 29.68
CA GLN A 151 -4.84 -10.32 30.41
C GLN A 151 -6.00 -9.99 31.34
N ILE A 152 -5.92 -8.87 32.04
CA ILE A 152 -7.00 -8.40 32.95
C ILE A 152 -8.25 -8.06 32.16
N HIS A 153 -8.11 -7.28 31.07
CA HIS A 153 -9.25 -6.95 30.21
C HIS A 153 -9.92 -8.19 29.63
N ALA A 154 -9.12 -9.19 29.23
CA ALA A 154 -9.67 -10.46 28.76
C ALA A 154 -10.42 -11.23 29.86
N MET A 155 -9.88 -11.31 31.07
CA MET A 155 -10.54 -11.98 32.18
C MET A 155 -11.82 -11.29 32.64
N GLU A 156 -11.90 -9.96 32.53
CA GLU A 156 -13.11 -9.19 32.89
C GLU A 156 -14.22 -9.30 31.83
N THR A 157 -13.87 -9.58 30.58
CA THR A 157 -14.83 -9.47 29.46
C THR A 157 -15.17 -10.80 28.79
N ARG A 158 -14.44 -11.88 29.08
CA ARG A 158 -14.56 -13.17 28.38
C ARG A 158 -14.96 -14.30 29.32
N GLU A 159 -15.65 -15.27 28.75
CA GLU A 159 -15.93 -16.54 29.41
C GLU A 159 -14.79 -17.53 29.19
N LEU A 160 -14.64 -18.49 30.12
CA LEU A 160 -13.66 -19.59 30.00
C LEU A 160 -14.11 -20.62 28.96
N PRO A 161 -13.19 -21.25 28.24
CA PRO A 161 -11.73 -21.11 28.30
C PRO A 161 -11.20 -19.83 27.62
N ILE A 162 -10.12 -19.26 28.12
CA ILE A 162 -9.43 -18.10 27.56
C ILE A 162 -8.06 -18.54 27.04
N ARG A 163 -7.74 -18.25 25.79
CA ARG A 163 -6.42 -18.43 25.19
C ARG A 163 -6.11 -17.21 24.32
N ILE A 164 -5.28 -16.34 24.83
CA ILE A 164 -4.96 -15.07 24.16
C ILE A 164 -3.46 -14.88 23.99
N LEU A 165 -3.09 -14.18 22.93
CA LEU A 165 -1.77 -13.60 22.75
C LEU A 165 -1.93 -12.08 22.68
N ALA A 166 -1.19 -11.37 23.51
CA ALA A 166 -1.19 -9.90 23.62
C ALA A 166 0.12 -9.33 23.08
N PRO A 167 0.26 -9.13 21.78
CA PRO A 167 1.40 -8.44 21.18
C PRO A 167 1.21 -6.92 21.26
N GLY A 168 2.30 -6.19 21.45
CA GLY A 168 2.21 -4.75 21.36
C GLY A 168 3.47 -4.01 21.77
N ARG A 169 3.43 -2.69 21.54
CA ARG A 169 4.47 -1.78 21.99
C ARG A 169 4.29 -1.50 23.47
N VAL A 170 5.40 -1.41 24.16
CA VAL A 170 5.49 -1.08 25.59
C VAL A 170 6.54 -0.01 25.78
N TYR A 171 6.45 0.71 26.89
CA TYR A 171 7.22 1.91 27.14
C TYR A 171 7.81 1.90 28.53
N ARG A 172 9.12 2.19 28.61
CA ARG A 172 9.82 2.37 29.88
C ARG A 172 10.75 3.56 29.77
N LYS A 173 10.89 4.31 30.82
CA LYS A 173 11.71 5.53 30.83
C LYS A 173 13.18 5.21 31.09
N ASP A 174 13.68 4.20 30.41
CA ASP A 174 15.08 3.80 30.47
C ASP A 174 15.95 4.80 29.69
N GLU A 175 17.18 4.98 30.16
CA GLU A 175 18.19 5.68 29.37
C GLU A 175 18.55 4.86 28.12
N VAL A 176 18.65 5.54 26.98
CA VAL A 176 18.95 4.90 25.71
C VAL A 176 20.40 4.47 25.65
N ASP A 177 20.66 3.18 25.56
CA ASP A 177 21.98 2.61 25.34
C ASP A 177 21.97 1.53 24.25
N ALA A 178 23.01 0.71 24.15
CA ALA A 178 23.12 -0.35 23.15
C ALA A 178 22.09 -1.48 23.32
N THR A 179 21.46 -1.61 24.50
CA THR A 179 20.59 -2.71 24.88
C THR A 179 19.21 -2.24 25.35
N HIS A 180 19.03 -0.96 25.65
CA HIS A 180 17.80 -0.39 26.16
C HIS A 180 17.20 0.62 25.17
N SER A 181 15.91 0.46 24.90
CA SER A 181 15.11 1.42 24.15
C SER A 181 13.89 1.81 24.98
N PRO A 182 13.51 3.08 25.04
CA PRO A 182 12.33 3.53 25.80
C PRO A 182 11.02 2.97 25.21
N MET A 183 11.03 2.48 23.99
CA MET A 183 9.93 1.80 23.33
C MET A 183 10.46 0.48 22.75
N PHE A 184 9.78 -0.62 23.09
CA PHE A 184 10.08 -1.94 22.54
C PHE A 184 8.80 -2.75 22.36
N HIS A 185 8.90 -3.92 21.75
CA HIS A 185 7.77 -4.81 21.55
C HIS A 185 7.81 -5.94 22.57
N GLN A 186 6.64 -6.28 23.09
CA GLN A 186 6.44 -7.40 23.98
C GLN A 186 5.29 -8.27 23.46
N ILE A 187 5.38 -9.56 23.68
CA ILE A 187 4.34 -10.53 23.34
C ILE A 187 4.10 -11.38 24.59
N GLU A 188 2.89 -11.34 25.11
CA GLU A 188 2.48 -12.14 26.24
C GLU A 188 1.37 -13.11 25.86
N GLY A 189 1.48 -14.35 26.31
CA GLY A 189 0.45 -15.35 26.11
C GLY A 189 -0.21 -15.71 27.43
N MET A 190 -1.54 -15.86 27.44
CA MET A 190 -2.30 -16.34 28.58
C MET A 190 -3.24 -17.46 28.16
N ALA A 191 -3.26 -18.52 28.95
CA ALA A 191 -4.23 -19.61 28.80
C ALA A 191 -4.87 -19.93 30.15
N ILE A 192 -6.21 -19.87 30.21
CA ILE A 192 -6.99 -20.25 31.38
C ILE A 192 -8.01 -21.30 30.96
N ASP A 193 -7.89 -22.49 31.52
CA ASP A 193 -8.80 -23.60 31.23
C ASP A 193 -8.75 -24.61 32.40
N LYS A 194 -9.66 -25.56 32.41
CA LYS A 194 -9.65 -26.67 33.40
C LYS A 194 -8.49 -27.60 33.11
N GLY A 195 -7.73 -27.93 34.15
CA GLY A 195 -6.68 -28.94 34.08
C GLY A 195 -5.39 -28.50 33.41
N ILE A 196 -5.17 -27.21 33.19
CA ILE A 196 -3.89 -26.67 32.68
C ILE A 196 -2.79 -26.94 33.72
N THR A 197 -1.65 -27.41 33.26
CA THR A 197 -0.51 -27.81 34.05
C THR A 197 0.78 -27.11 33.60
N MET A 198 1.83 -27.24 34.43
CA MET A 198 3.17 -26.78 34.05
C MET A 198 3.71 -27.50 32.79
N ALA A 199 3.22 -28.72 32.52
CA ALA A 199 3.57 -29.46 31.31
C ALA A 199 3.01 -28.79 30.06
N ASP A 200 1.78 -28.25 30.15
CA ASP A 200 1.15 -27.50 29.03
C ASP A 200 1.92 -26.20 28.72
N LEU A 201 2.34 -25.47 29.76
CA LEU A 201 3.18 -24.28 29.59
C LEU A 201 4.50 -24.63 28.88
N LYS A 202 5.21 -25.66 29.38
CA LYS A 202 6.46 -26.11 28.74
C LYS A 202 6.25 -26.63 27.34
N GLY A 203 5.17 -27.35 27.08
CA GLY A 203 4.79 -27.86 25.76
C GLY A 203 4.56 -26.71 24.76
N THR A 204 3.77 -25.73 25.16
CA THR A 204 3.51 -24.52 24.33
C THR A 204 4.79 -23.77 23.99
N LEU A 205 5.63 -23.49 24.97
CA LEU A 205 6.91 -22.79 24.76
C LEU A 205 7.87 -23.60 23.88
N ASN A 206 7.94 -24.91 24.04
CA ASN A 206 8.76 -25.78 23.20
C ASN A 206 8.29 -25.75 21.74
N GLU A 207 6.98 -25.79 21.53
CA GLU A 207 6.43 -25.77 20.19
C GLU A 207 6.70 -24.42 19.48
N VAL A 208 6.51 -23.30 20.18
CA VAL A 208 6.87 -21.96 19.66
C VAL A 208 8.35 -21.89 19.28
N VAL A 209 9.23 -22.36 20.16
CA VAL A 209 10.69 -22.34 19.93
C VAL A 209 11.08 -23.22 18.73
N ARG A 210 10.48 -24.40 18.59
CA ARG A 210 10.73 -25.28 17.44
C ARG A 210 10.30 -24.68 16.12
N GLN A 211 9.12 -24.06 16.06
CA GLN A 211 8.62 -23.42 14.86
C GLN A 211 9.44 -22.19 14.49
N LEU A 212 9.84 -21.39 15.48
CA LEU A 212 10.55 -20.13 15.26
C LEU A 212 12.05 -20.32 14.96
N TYR A 213 12.71 -21.27 15.63
CA TYR A 213 14.17 -21.48 15.56
C TYR A 213 14.58 -22.81 14.94
N GLY A 214 13.63 -23.64 14.54
CA GLY A 214 13.84 -24.93 13.89
C GLY A 214 13.78 -26.13 14.82
N GLU A 215 13.52 -27.30 14.22
CA GLU A 215 13.21 -28.56 14.93
C GLU A 215 14.34 -29.09 15.85
N HIS A 216 15.58 -28.69 15.60
CA HIS A 216 16.73 -29.13 16.38
C HIS A 216 17.03 -28.26 17.61
N THR A 217 16.21 -27.22 17.84
CA THR A 217 16.42 -26.32 18.97
C THR A 217 16.09 -27.00 20.29
N VAL A 218 17.03 -26.93 21.24
CA VAL A 218 16.87 -27.49 22.55
C VAL A 218 16.58 -26.41 23.58
N THR A 219 15.43 -26.51 24.26
CA THR A 219 15.04 -25.57 25.30
C THR A 219 15.58 -26.00 26.66
N ARG A 220 15.96 -25.04 27.48
CA ARG A 220 16.38 -25.24 28.86
C ARG A 220 15.52 -24.40 29.79
N PHE A 221 14.71 -25.04 30.62
CA PHE A 221 13.92 -24.40 31.66
C PHE A 221 14.65 -24.46 33.00
N ARG A 222 14.58 -23.39 33.77
CA ARG A 222 15.09 -23.34 35.15
C ARG A 222 14.14 -22.51 36.02
N PRO A 223 13.94 -22.87 37.29
CA PRO A 223 13.15 -22.09 38.24
C PRO A 223 13.74 -20.70 38.40
N HIS A 224 12.86 -19.70 38.52
CA HIS A 224 13.23 -18.34 38.87
C HIS A 224 12.11 -17.72 39.72
N HIS A 225 12.50 -16.89 40.68
CA HIS A 225 11.56 -16.13 41.50
C HIS A 225 11.14 -14.85 40.79
N PHE A 226 9.85 -14.57 40.82
CA PHE A 226 9.28 -13.32 40.31
C PHE A 226 8.47 -12.66 41.42
N PRO A 227 8.79 -11.41 41.89
CA PRO A 227 8.29 -10.86 43.16
C PRO A 227 6.78 -10.79 43.33
N PHE A 228 6.05 -10.57 42.24
CA PHE A 228 4.57 -10.41 42.25
C PHE A 228 3.84 -11.59 41.59
N THR A 229 4.52 -12.70 41.35
CA THR A 229 3.93 -13.95 40.88
C THR A 229 3.87 -14.93 42.04
N GLU A 230 2.67 -15.35 42.39
CA GLU A 230 2.40 -16.34 43.46
C GLU A 230 2.36 -17.77 42.94
#